data_c8ac97f504a57f56716dcf296a52a349
#
_entry.id   c8ac97f504a57f56716dcf296a52a349
#
_cell.length_a   1.000
_cell.length_b   1.000
_cell.length_c   1.000
_cell.angle_alpha   90.00
_cell.angle_beta   90.00
_cell.angle_gamma   90.00
#
_symmetry.space_group_name_H-M   'P 1'
#
loop_
_entity.id
_entity.type
_entity.pdbx_description
1 polymer ?
#
loop_
_entity_poly.entity_id
_entity_poly.type
_entity_poly.pdbx_seq_one_letter_code
_entity_poly.pdbx_strand_id
1 'polypeptide(L)'
;MAENSADTVSPLVVKVGGSLAETGRMPAALSLIAATRVPVVVVPGGGPFADSIRALQPTMKFGEALAHRLAMLAMHQMAELIVVQNDRFSVVQSLAEISDAVRDGKVPVWAPLRMIAGDAAVPAGWMATS
;
A
#
# COMPACT_ATOMS: atom_id res chain seq x y z
N MET A 1 30.51 0.64 -12.95
CA MET A 1 30.49 -0.81 -12.82
C MET A 1 29.08 -1.32 -13.00
N ALA A 2 28.99 -2.37 -13.73
CA ALA A 2 27.68 -2.93 -14.05
C ALA A 2 26.93 -3.38 -12.80
N GLU A 3 27.65 -3.90 -11.84
CA GLU A 3 27.02 -4.36 -10.60
C GLU A 3 26.36 -3.22 -9.85
N ASN A 4 26.91 -2.01 -9.94
CA ASN A 4 26.29 -0.87 -9.28
C ASN A 4 24.95 -0.53 -9.90
N SER A 5 24.86 -0.67 -11.21
CA SER A 5 23.58 -0.44 -11.89
C SER A 5 22.51 -1.40 -11.40
N ALA A 6 22.89 -2.67 -11.26
CA ALA A 6 21.95 -3.67 -10.78
C ALA A 6 21.50 -3.37 -9.34
N ASP A 7 22.44 -2.91 -8.51
CA ASP A 7 22.13 -2.61 -7.12
C ASP A 7 21.28 -1.36 -6.96
N THR A 8 21.31 -0.47 -7.94
CA THR A 8 20.63 0.82 -7.85
C THR A 8 19.39 0.89 -8.72
N VAL A 9 18.93 -0.24 -9.26
CA VAL A 9 17.72 -0.25 -10.06
C VAL A 9 16.54 0.17 -9.18
N SER A 10 15.87 1.24 -9.62
CA SER A 10 14.68 1.73 -8.93
C SER A 10 13.46 1.08 -9.54
N PRO A 11 12.57 0.54 -8.73
CA PRO A 11 11.33 -0.02 -9.27
C PRO A 11 10.40 1.08 -9.77
N LEU A 12 9.58 0.75 -10.75
CA LEU A 12 8.49 1.61 -11.16
C LEU A 12 7.44 1.63 -10.07
N VAL A 13 6.91 2.81 -9.80
CA VAL A 13 5.80 2.94 -8.85
C VAL A 13 4.50 2.84 -9.62
N VAL A 14 3.69 1.86 -9.26
CA VAL A 14 2.39 1.64 -9.90
C VAL A 14 1.32 1.90 -8.87
N LYS A 15 0.51 2.93 -9.10
CA LYS A 15 -0.61 3.23 -8.22
C LYS A 15 -1.83 2.43 -8.66
N VAL A 16 -2.46 1.78 -7.70
CA VAL A 16 -3.66 1.00 -7.94
C VAL A 16 -4.80 1.70 -7.21
N GLY A 17 -5.63 2.38 -7.98
CA GLY A 17 -6.69 3.20 -7.43
C GLY A 17 -7.94 2.43 -7.08
N GLY A 18 -8.78 3.05 -6.23
CA GLY A 18 -10.01 2.44 -5.77
C GLY A 18 -11.03 2.19 -6.87
N SER A 19 -10.97 2.98 -7.95
CA SER A 19 -11.91 2.78 -9.06
C SER A 19 -11.76 1.40 -9.71
N LEU A 20 -10.56 0.82 -9.68
CA LEU A 20 -10.37 -0.53 -10.20
C LEU A 20 -11.15 -1.55 -9.37
N ALA A 21 -11.19 -1.37 -8.06
CA ALA A 21 -11.95 -2.27 -7.20
C ALA A 21 -13.45 -2.16 -7.47
N GLU A 22 -13.93 -0.93 -7.66
CA GLU A 22 -15.36 -0.70 -7.87
C GLU A 22 -15.86 -1.20 -9.21
N THR A 23 -14.99 -1.15 -10.23
CA THR A 23 -15.40 -1.57 -11.58
C THR A 23 -15.14 -3.05 -11.85
N GLY A 24 -14.59 -3.78 -10.89
CA GLY A 24 -14.26 -5.19 -11.07
C GLY A 24 -13.02 -5.43 -11.93
N ARG A 25 -12.25 -4.39 -12.22
CA ARG A 25 -11.07 -4.50 -13.08
C ARG A 25 -9.80 -4.83 -12.31
N MET A 26 -9.85 -4.79 -10.99
CA MET A 26 -8.64 -4.97 -10.19
C MET A 26 -8.00 -6.35 -10.39
N PRO A 27 -8.74 -7.47 -10.41
CA PRO A 27 -8.06 -8.75 -10.61
C PRO A 27 -7.27 -8.83 -11.90
N ALA A 28 -7.82 -8.30 -13.02
CA ALA A 28 -7.11 -8.32 -14.29
C ALA A 28 -5.87 -7.43 -14.25
N ALA A 29 -5.97 -6.24 -13.66
CA ALA A 29 -4.84 -5.33 -13.52
C ALA A 29 -3.73 -5.95 -12.66
N LEU A 30 -4.11 -6.59 -11.57
CA LEU A 30 -3.13 -7.23 -10.68
C LEU A 30 -2.46 -8.43 -11.35
N SER A 31 -3.19 -9.16 -12.17
CA SER A 31 -2.59 -10.26 -12.94
C SER A 31 -1.51 -9.75 -13.88
N LEU A 32 -1.77 -8.62 -14.54
CA LEU A 32 -0.77 -8.02 -15.43
C LEU A 32 0.45 -7.58 -14.65
N ILE A 33 0.26 -6.96 -13.50
CA ILE A 33 1.36 -6.51 -12.68
C ILE A 33 2.17 -7.71 -12.17
N ALA A 34 1.50 -8.75 -11.73
CA ALA A 34 2.17 -9.95 -11.22
C ALA A 34 2.97 -10.67 -12.29
N ALA A 35 2.60 -10.49 -13.57
CA ALA A 35 3.29 -11.12 -14.68
C ALA A 35 4.49 -10.32 -15.19
N THR A 36 4.66 -9.09 -14.75
CA THR A 36 5.74 -8.25 -15.25
C THR A 36 7.08 -8.74 -14.75
N ARG A 37 8.11 -8.55 -15.59
CA ARG A 37 9.49 -8.88 -15.21
C ARG A 37 10.28 -7.65 -14.78
N VAL A 38 9.72 -6.47 -15.00
CA VAL A 38 10.34 -5.23 -14.57
C VAL A 38 10.11 -5.07 -13.07
N PRO A 39 11.09 -4.59 -12.31
CA PRO A 39 10.85 -4.29 -10.90
C PRO A 39 9.77 -3.22 -10.75
N VAL A 40 8.75 -3.52 -9.97
CA VAL A 40 7.66 -2.59 -9.68
C VAL A 40 7.34 -2.63 -8.20
N VAL A 41 6.86 -1.50 -7.67
CA VAL A 41 6.25 -1.44 -6.35
C VAL A 41 4.83 -0.94 -6.52
N VAL A 42 3.90 -1.64 -5.91
CA VAL A 42 2.48 -1.28 -5.98
C VAL A 42 2.15 -0.41 -4.80
N VAL A 43 1.54 0.74 -5.07
CA VAL A 43 1.07 1.65 -4.04
C VAL A 43 -0.45 1.70 -4.13
N PRO A 44 -1.15 1.07 -3.19
CA PRO A 44 -2.61 1.06 -3.25
C PRO A 44 -3.18 2.39 -2.79
N GLY A 45 -4.31 2.77 -3.36
CA GLY A 45 -5.14 3.81 -2.78
C GLY A 45 -5.97 3.25 -1.64
N GLY A 46 -6.82 4.08 -1.05
CA GLY A 46 -7.67 3.64 0.05
C GLY A 46 -8.90 2.85 -0.38
N GLY A 47 -9.28 2.98 -1.64
CA GLY A 47 -10.42 2.25 -2.18
C GLY A 47 -11.73 2.55 -1.45
N PRO A 48 -12.64 1.58 -1.41
CA PRO A 48 -13.91 1.77 -0.72
C PRO A 48 -13.75 2.02 0.78
N PHE A 49 -12.64 1.59 1.39
CA PHE A 49 -12.39 1.86 2.80
C PHE A 49 -12.20 3.36 3.04
N ALA A 50 -11.44 4.04 2.16
CA ALA A 50 -11.27 5.48 2.26
C ALA A 50 -12.55 6.23 1.96
N ASP A 51 -13.35 5.74 1.02
CA ASP A 51 -14.64 6.34 0.70
C ASP A 51 -15.56 6.33 1.91
N SER A 52 -15.55 5.23 2.67
CA SER A 52 -16.34 5.13 3.89
C SER A 52 -15.90 6.16 4.93
N ILE A 53 -14.60 6.38 5.06
CA ILE A 53 -14.08 7.38 5.99
C ILE A 53 -14.56 8.78 5.60
N ARG A 54 -14.46 9.10 4.31
CA ARG A 54 -14.93 10.40 3.82
C ARG A 54 -16.42 10.61 4.06
N ALA A 55 -17.20 9.55 3.91
CA ALA A 55 -18.64 9.63 4.16
C ALA A 55 -18.96 9.83 5.64
N LEU A 56 -18.14 9.26 6.52
CA LEU A 56 -18.36 9.35 7.96
C LEU A 56 -17.90 10.68 8.56
N GLN A 57 -16.95 11.35 7.93
CA GLN A 57 -16.35 12.55 8.50
C GLN A 57 -17.35 13.65 8.84
N PRO A 58 -18.28 14.02 7.95
CA PRO A 58 -19.25 15.06 8.30
C PRO A 58 -20.19 14.65 9.43
N THR A 59 -20.53 13.36 9.51
CA THR A 59 -21.45 12.84 10.51
C THR A 59 -20.78 12.69 11.87
N MET A 60 -19.58 12.13 11.87
CA MET A 60 -18.85 11.84 13.10
C MET A 60 -17.97 13.01 13.55
N LYS A 61 -17.80 14.01 12.69
CA LYS A 61 -17.16 15.28 13.01
C LYS A 61 -15.75 15.16 13.55
N PHE A 62 -14.92 14.39 12.85
CA PHE A 62 -13.49 14.31 13.20
C PHE A 62 -12.66 15.17 12.25
N GLY A 63 -11.49 15.59 12.73
CA GLY A 63 -10.63 16.52 12.00
C GLY A 63 -9.76 15.85 10.97
N GLU A 64 -8.97 16.69 10.26
CA GLU A 64 -8.15 16.24 9.16
C GLU A 64 -7.02 15.32 9.59
N ALA A 65 -6.46 15.53 10.78
CA ALA A 65 -5.37 14.65 11.24
C ALA A 65 -5.86 13.22 11.39
N LEU A 66 -7.02 13.01 11.97
CA LEU A 66 -7.56 11.66 12.08
C LEU A 66 -7.99 11.13 10.73
N ALA A 67 -8.60 11.98 9.90
CA ALA A 67 -8.99 11.55 8.55
C ALA A 67 -7.77 11.04 7.77
N HIS A 68 -6.64 11.73 7.89
CA HIS A 68 -5.42 11.30 7.22
C HIS A 68 -4.94 9.94 7.72
N ARG A 69 -4.93 9.75 9.03
CA ARG A 69 -4.51 8.46 9.60
C ARG A 69 -5.42 7.33 9.17
N LEU A 70 -6.73 7.58 9.18
CA LEU A 70 -7.70 6.57 8.76
C LEU A 70 -7.54 6.25 7.28
N ALA A 71 -7.24 7.26 6.46
CA ALA A 71 -6.99 7.03 5.03
C ALA A 71 -5.75 6.14 4.83
N MET A 72 -4.71 6.33 5.62
CA MET A 72 -3.52 5.49 5.53
C MET A 72 -3.82 4.06 5.98
N LEU A 73 -4.66 3.89 7.00
CA LEU A 73 -5.10 2.55 7.40
C LEU A 73 -5.93 1.90 6.29
N ALA A 74 -6.73 2.69 5.59
CA ALA A 74 -7.48 2.18 4.44
C ALA A 74 -6.53 1.66 3.36
N MET A 75 -5.44 2.37 3.10
CA MET A 75 -4.43 1.92 2.16
C MET A 75 -3.80 0.61 2.60
N HIS A 76 -3.55 0.45 3.89
CA HIS A 76 -3.02 -0.79 4.42
C HIS A 76 -3.99 -1.96 4.18
N GLN A 77 -5.27 -1.73 4.42
CA GLN A 77 -6.29 -2.75 4.17
C GLN A 77 -6.31 -3.15 2.70
N MET A 78 -6.20 -2.17 1.79
CA MET A 78 -6.13 -2.46 0.37
C MET A 78 -4.89 -3.27 0.03
N ALA A 79 -3.75 -2.95 0.65
CA ALA A 79 -2.53 -3.73 0.43
C ALA A 79 -2.72 -5.20 0.80
N GLU A 80 -3.36 -5.46 1.92
CA GLU A 80 -3.63 -6.84 2.34
C GLU A 80 -4.50 -7.58 1.33
N LEU A 81 -5.54 -6.90 0.81
CA LEU A 81 -6.40 -7.50 -0.19
C LEU A 81 -5.66 -7.80 -1.50
N ILE A 82 -4.76 -6.91 -1.88
CA ILE A 82 -3.98 -7.08 -3.10
C ILE A 82 -3.05 -8.29 -2.98
N VAL A 83 -2.42 -8.45 -1.82
CA VAL A 83 -1.41 -9.49 -1.64
C VAL A 83 -2.01 -10.90 -1.79
N VAL A 84 -3.25 -11.09 -1.37
CA VAL A 84 -3.85 -12.43 -1.49
C VAL A 84 -4.23 -12.80 -2.91
N GLN A 85 -4.13 -11.85 -3.86
CA GLN A 85 -4.52 -12.13 -5.24
C GLN A 85 -3.46 -12.92 -6.01
N ASN A 86 -2.20 -12.87 -5.58
CA ASN A 86 -1.13 -13.59 -6.27
C ASN A 86 0.05 -13.78 -5.33
N ASP A 87 0.69 -14.93 -5.41
CA ASP A 87 1.82 -15.26 -4.54
C ASP A 87 3.04 -14.36 -4.78
N ARG A 88 3.12 -13.69 -5.92
CA ARG A 88 4.23 -12.77 -6.18
C ARG A 88 4.15 -11.50 -5.36
N PHE A 89 2.98 -11.13 -4.88
CA PHE A 89 2.83 -9.93 -4.07
C PHE A 89 3.31 -10.15 -2.64
N SER A 90 3.92 -9.13 -2.07
CA SER A 90 4.43 -9.19 -0.71
C SER A 90 4.21 -7.83 -0.04
N VAL A 91 3.60 -7.82 1.12
CA VAL A 91 3.41 -6.57 1.87
C VAL A 91 4.75 -6.07 2.37
N VAL A 92 5.02 -4.79 2.15
CA VAL A 92 6.24 -4.15 2.61
C VAL A 92 5.90 -2.86 3.33
N GLN A 93 6.70 -2.52 4.33
CA GLN A 93 6.47 -1.34 5.15
C GLN A 93 7.71 -0.47 5.30
N SER A 94 8.77 -0.76 4.56
CA SER A 94 9.99 0.03 4.62
C SER A 94 10.72 -0.06 3.28
N LEU A 95 11.63 0.88 3.06
CA LEU A 95 12.44 0.86 1.83
C LEU A 95 13.31 -0.39 1.76
N ALA A 96 13.83 -0.85 2.89
CA ALA A 96 14.64 -2.06 2.92
C ALA A 96 13.81 -3.27 2.50
N GLU A 97 12.57 -3.36 2.94
CA GLU A 97 11.68 -4.44 2.57
C GLU A 97 11.32 -4.40 1.08
N ILE A 98 11.19 -3.19 0.51
CA ILE A 98 10.99 -3.06 -0.93
C ILE A 98 12.16 -3.67 -1.69
N SER A 99 13.38 -3.29 -1.31
CA SER A 99 14.58 -3.81 -1.96
C SER A 99 14.69 -5.32 -1.84
N ASP A 100 14.42 -5.86 -0.66
CA ASP A 100 14.46 -7.29 -0.44
C ASP A 100 13.44 -8.04 -1.30
N ALA A 101 12.22 -7.51 -1.37
CA ALA A 101 11.16 -8.14 -2.15
C ALA A 101 11.52 -8.16 -3.64
N VAL A 102 12.02 -7.06 -4.16
CA VAL A 102 12.44 -6.98 -5.57
C VAL A 102 13.55 -7.97 -5.83
N ARG A 103 14.54 -8.04 -4.95
CA ARG A 103 15.65 -8.97 -5.10
C ARG A 103 15.18 -10.41 -5.12
N ASP A 104 14.14 -10.71 -4.34
CA ASP A 104 13.60 -12.08 -4.25
C ASP A 104 12.61 -12.40 -5.37
N GLY A 105 12.45 -11.52 -6.35
CA GLY A 105 11.53 -11.75 -7.45
C GLY A 105 10.07 -11.52 -7.09
N LYS A 106 9.82 -10.86 -5.97
CA LYS A 106 8.46 -10.53 -5.54
C LYS A 106 8.08 -9.14 -6.03
N VAL A 107 6.79 -8.85 -5.97
CA VAL A 107 6.25 -7.53 -6.24
C VAL A 107 5.84 -6.93 -4.90
N PRO A 108 6.59 -5.96 -4.39
CA PRO A 108 6.22 -5.34 -3.12
C PRO A 108 4.95 -4.50 -3.24
N VAL A 109 4.11 -4.59 -2.23
CA VAL A 109 2.89 -3.80 -2.11
C VAL A 109 3.04 -2.94 -0.86
N TRP A 110 3.06 -1.64 -1.06
CA TRP A 110 3.32 -0.70 0.02
C TRP A 110 2.15 -0.65 0.99
N ALA A 111 2.47 -0.80 2.27
CA ALA A 111 1.48 -0.70 3.34
C ALA A 111 2.05 0.21 4.44
N PRO A 112 1.43 1.35 4.72
CA PRO A 112 2.05 2.38 5.56
C PRO A 112 1.82 2.22 7.06
N LEU A 113 1.33 1.07 7.51
CA LEU A 113 0.93 0.92 8.92
C LEU A 113 2.08 1.17 9.90
N ARG A 114 3.26 0.64 9.59
CA ARG A 114 4.43 0.84 10.45
C ARG A 114 4.85 2.31 10.51
N MET A 115 4.74 2.99 9.37
CA MET A 115 5.04 4.42 9.31
C MET A 115 4.08 5.20 10.19
N ILE A 116 2.81 4.85 10.15
CA ILE A 116 1.80 5.51 10.98
C ILE A 116 2.12 5.30 12.45
N ALA A 117 2.40 4.07 12.83
CA ALA A 117 2.68 3.72 14.23
C ALA A 117 3.98 4.36 14.71
N GLY A 118 4.94 4.56 13.81
CA GLY A 118 6.23 5.17 14.16
C GLY A 118 6.24 6.68 14.11
N ASP A 119 5.16 7.31 13.65
CA ASP A 119 5.07 8.76 13.57
C ASP A 119 4.97 9.33 14.99
N ALA A 120 5.79 10.33 15.28
CA ALA A 120 5.78 10.97 16.59
C ALA A 120 4.44 11.59 16.94
N ALA A 121 3.65 11.97 15.94
CA ALA A 121 2.32 12.51 16.15
C ALA A 121 1.28 11.46 16.49
N VAL A 122 1.62 10.19 16.36
CA VAL A 122 0.70 9.08 16.64
C VAL A 122 1.12 8.44 17.96
N PRO A 123 0.29 8.53 19.01
CA PRO A 123 0.65 7.93 20.29
C PRO A 123 0.86 6.43 20.14
N ALA A 124 1.81 5.89 20.91
CA ALA A 124 2.16 4.48 20.82
C ALA A 124 0.99 3.54 21.02
N GLY A 125 0.02 3.96 21.81
CA GLY A 125 -1.11 3.09 22.14
C GLY A 125 -2.37 3.30 21.33
N TRP A 126 -2.37 4.19 20.34
CA TRP A 126 -3.62 4.54 19.68
C TRP A 126 -4.27 3.36 18.96
N MET A 127 -3.48 2.48 18.41
CA MET A 127 -4.03 1.31 17.73
C MET A 127 -4.60 0.28 18.70
N ALA A 128 -4.02 0.20 19.88
CA ALA A 128 -4.50 -0.74 20.89
C ALA A 128 -5.80 -0.29 21.54
N THR A 129 -6.07 1.00 21.54
CA THR A 129 -7.24 1.56 22.19
C THR A 129 -8.43 1.77 21.26
N SER A 130 -8.25 1.57 20.00
CA SER A 130 -9.33 1.80 19.02
C SER A 130 -10.34 0.66 18.92
#